data_b4159419906a2a7603d9c4350d91fa18
#
_entry.id   b4159419906a2a7603d9c4350d91fa18
#
_cell.length_a   1.000
_cell.length_b   1.000
_cell.length_c   1.000
_cell.angle_alpha   90.00
_cell.angle_beta   90.00
_cell.angle_gamma   90.00
#
_symmetry.space_group_name_H-M   'P 1'
#
loop_
_entity.id
_entity.type
_entity.pdbx_description
1 polymer ?
#
loop_
_entity_poly.entity_id
_entity_poly.type
_entity_poly.pdbx_seq_one_letter_code
_entity_poly.pdbx_strand_id
1 'polypeptide(L)'
;CRMGCRFCASTIGGLVRNLTASEMLSQIYSIQKITGERVSNVVVMGTGEPLDNFDNLVRFIEMLTDENGLNISQRNVTVSSCGLVPEIKRLADMGLSITFALSLHAPNDEDRRALMPIANRYSIAEVLDACDYYFDRTGRRITFEYSLVKGQNDSPEKACELARLIRGRNCHVNLIPVNPIKERDYERADNSAIENFKNILERNQITATVRRSMGRDIDAACGQLRRKYEEENKTDK
;
A
#
# COMPACT_ATOMS: atom_id res chain seq x y z
N CYS A 1 -7.45 8.61 7.59
CA CYS A 1 -6.86 7.35 8.06
C CYS A 1 -6.36 7.50 9.50
N ARG A 2 -6.63 6.53 10.38
CA ARG A 2 -6.22 6.57 11.81
C ARG A 2 -4.87 5.87 12.09
N MET A 3 -4.20 5.33 11.09
CA MET A 3 -2.94 4.58 11.28
C MET A 3 -1.74 5.48 11.60
N GLY A 4 -1.77 6.74 11.20
CA GLY A 4 -0.80 7.75 11.61
C GLY A 4 0.57 7.66 10.92
N CYS A 5 0.71 6.94 9.79
CA CYS A 5 1.97 6.84 9.06
C CYS A 5 2.52 8.24 8.74
N ARG A 6 3.76 8.51 9.11
CA ARG A 6 4.32 9.87 9.11
C ARG A 6 4.58 10.44 7.72
N PHE A 7 4.77 9.58 6.71
CA PHE A 7 4.99 9.97 5.31
C PHE A 7 3.70 10.12 4.51
N CYS A 8 2.52 9.83 5.10
CA CYS A 8 1.26 9.68 4.37
C CYS A 8 0.32 10.86 4.61
N ALA A 9 -0.09 11.55 3.53
CA ALA A 9 -1.06 12.64 3.58
C ALA A 9 -2.47 12.20 4.06
N SER A 10 -2.84 10.93 3.82
CA SER A 10 -4.15 10.40 4.24
C SER A 10 -4.35 10.31 5.76
N THR A 11 -3.28 10.45 6.55
CA THR A 11 -3.36 10.41 8.01
C THR A 11 -3.65 11.77 8.64
N ILE A 12 -3.47 12.85 7.86
CA ILE A 12 -3.70 14.21 8.32
C ILE A 12 -5.23 14.43 8.40
N GLY A 13 -5.71 14.86 9.58
CA GLY A 13 -7.15 14.99 9.84
C GLY A 13 -7.85 13.72 10.34
N GLY A 14 -7.13 12.60 10.45
CA GLY A 14 -7.65 11.35 11.03
C GLY A 14 -8.65 10.60 10.12
N LEU A 15 -9.48 9.77 10.73
CA LEU A 15 -10.55 9.02 10.07
C LEU A 15 -11.86 9.80 10.17
N VAL A 16 -12.49 10.08 9.03
CA VAL A 16 -13.84 10.66 8.98
C VAL A 16 -14.89 9.55 9.15
N ARG A 17 -14.90 8.58 8.25
CA ARG A 17 -15.74 7.37 8.27
C ARG A 17 -15.20 6.30 7.33
N ASN A 18 -15.68 5.10 7.47
CA ASN A 18 -15.48 4.05 6.50
C ASN A 18 -16.42 4.20 5.29
N LEU A 19 -15.95 3.81 4.10
CA LEU A 19 -16.78 3.69 2.91
C LEU A 19 -17.56 2.37 2.96
N THR A 20 -18.78 2.39 2.46
CA THR A 20 -19.53 1.17 2.18
C THR A 20 -19.00 0.47 0.92
N ALA A 21 -19.32 -0.81 0.75
CA ALA A 21 -18.95 -1.55 -0.47
C ALA A 21 -19.51 -0.89 -1.74
N SER A 22 -20.74 -0.38 -1.68
CA SER A 22 -21.38 0.32 -2.81
C SER A 22 -20.70 1.64 -3.17
N GLU A 23 -20.22 2.40 -2.19
CA GLU A 23 -19.46 3.64 -2.44
C GLU A 23 -18.11 3.33 -3.12
N MET A 24 -17.43 2.25 -2.70
CA MET A 24 -16.20 1.80 -3.37
C MET A 24 -16.49 1.37 -4.81
N LEU A 25 -17.56 0.59 -5.04
CA LEU A 25 -17.94 0.13 -6.37
C LEU A 25 -18.38 1.27 -7.29
N SER A 26 -19.07 2.28 -6.76
CA SER A 26 -19.52 3.45 -7.51
C SER A 26 -18.38 4.23 -8.14
N GLN A 27 -17.17 4.22 -7.54
CA GLN A 27 -15.99 4.83 -8.14
C GLN A 27 -15.62 4.16 -9.46
N ILE A 28 -15.70 2.82 -9.51
CA ILE A 28 -15.38 2.05 -10.72
C ILE A 28 -16.37 2.40 -11.84
N TYR A 29 -17.67 2.37 -11.55
CA TYR A 29 -18.71 2.73 -12.52
C TYR A 29 -18.58 4.17 -13.00
N SER A 30 -18.25 5.11 -12.10
CA SER A 30 -18.06 6.52 -12.46
C SER A 30 -16.88 6.69 -13.41
N ILE A 31 -15.74 6.01 -13.14
CA ILE A 31 -14.56 6.08 -14.01
C ILE A 31 -14.90 5.51 -15.39
N GLN A 32 -15.52 4.33 -15.47
CA GLN A 32 -15.92 3.72 -16.74
C GLN A 32 -16.89 4.63 -17.53
N LYS A 33 -17.83 5.28 -16.84
CA LYS A 33 -18.77 6.22 -17.47
C LYS A 33 -18.07 7.46 -18.04
N ILE A 34 -17.08 8.01 -17.33
CA ILE A 34 -16.34 9.20 -17.72
C ILE A 34 -15.38 8.92 -18.87
N THR A 35 -14.65 7.80 -18.80
CA THR A 35 -13.60 7.48 -19.77
C THR A 35 -14.11 6.70 -20.99
N GLY A 36 -15.24 6.01 -20.87
CA GLY A 36 -15.72 5.04 -21.86
C GLY A 36 -14.90 3.74 -21.87
N GLU A 37 -13.91 3.59 -20.98
CA GLU A 37 -13.02 2.44 -20.94
C GLU A 37 -13.40 1.46 -19.82
N ARG A 38 -13.17 0.17 -20.05
CA ARG A 38 -13.38 -0.85 -19.02
C ARG A 38 -12.24 -0.81 -18.00
N VAL A 39 -12.57 -0.74 -16.72
CA VAL A 39 -11.60 -0.97 -15.65
C VAL A 39 -11.28 -2.46 -15.57
N SER A 40 -10.00 -2.82 -15.71
CA SER A 40 -9.52 -4.21 -15.72
C SER A 40 -8.70 -4.56 -14.48
N ASN A 41 -8.10 -3.58 -13.80
CA ASN A 41 -7.28 -3.78 -12.61
C ASN A 41 -7.70 -2.80 -11.52
N VAL A 42 -7.73 -3.25 -10.27
CA VAL A 42 -8.11 -2.44 -9.12
C VAL A 42 -7.07 -2.58 -8.02
N VAL A 43 -6.59 -1.45 -7.51
CA VAL A 43 -5.71 -1.41 -6.34
C VAL A 43 -6.42 -0.71 -5.19
N VAL A 44 -6.59 -1.39 -4.07
CA VAL A 44 -7.16 -0.83 -2.84
C VAL A 44 -6.00 -0.36 -1.96
N MET A 45 -5.51 0.86 -2.27
CA MET A 45 -4.31 1.46 -1.67
C MET A 45 -4.55 2.85 -1.08
N GLY A 46 -5.75 3.15 -0.64
CA GLY A 46 -6.12 4.46 -0.05
C GLY A 46 -7.54 4.89 -0.45
N THR A 47 -8.04 6.00 0.12
CA THR A 47 -7.38 6.81 1.16
C THR A 47 -7.76 6.29 2.55
N GLY A 48 -6.89 5.48 3.16
CA GLY A 48 -7.16 4.81 4.43
C GLY A 48 -6.45 3.46 4.51
N GLU A 49 -6.76 2.71 5.56
CA GLU A 49 -6.33 1.33 5.74
C GLU A 49 -7.47 0.39 5.34
N PRO A 50 -7.31 -0.38 4.26
CA PRO A 50 -8.40 -1.25 3.78
C PRO A 50 -8.84 -2.29 4.81
N LEU A 51 -7.90 -2.89 5.53
CA LEU A 51 -8.22 -3.91 6.54
C LEU A 51 -8.89 -3.36 7.80
N ASP A 52 -8.86 -2.03 8.02
CA ASP A 52 -9.62 -1.36 9.07
C ASP A 52 -11.12 -1.22 8.70
N ASN A 53 -11.47 -1.51 7.46
CA ASN A 53 -12.83 -1.55 6.91
C ASN A 53 -13.15 -2.93 6.32
N PHE A 54 -12.77 -3.98 7.02
CA PHE A 54 -12.67 -5.35 6.53
C PHE A 54 -13.95 -5.87 5.86
N ASP A 55 -15.09 -5.80 6.54
CA ASP A 55 -16.32 -6.40 6.02
C ASP A 55 -16.82 -5.71 4.74
N ASN A 56 -16.71 -4.39 4.67
CA ASN A 56 -17.03 -3.65 3.45
C ASN A 56 -16.02 -3.93 2.33
N LEU A 57 -14.73 -4.13 2.67
CA LEU A 57 -13.69 -4.51 1.70
C LEU A 57 -14.01 -5.86 1.07
N VAL A 58 -14.30 -6.87 1.89
CA VAL A 58 -14.63 -8.21 1.39
C VAL A 58 -15.88 -8.16 0.51
N ARG A 59 -16.93 -7.50 0.99
CA ARG A 59 -18.16 -7.32 0.21
C ARG A 59 -17.93 -6.59 -1.12
N PHE A 60 -17.06 -5.56 -1.12
CA PHE A 60 -16.65 -4.87 -2.34
C PHE A 60 -15.95 -5.82 -3.32
N ILE A 61 -15.01 -6.66 -2.85
CA ILE A 61 -14.30 -7.62 -3.69
C ILE A 61 -15.28 -8.63 -4.28
N GLU A 62 -16.21 -9.18 -3.50
CA GLU A 62 -17.25 -10.08 -3.97
C GLU A 62 -18.07 -9.44 -5.10
N MET A 63 -18.59 -8.23 -4.89
CA MET A 63 -19.39 -7.52 -5.90
C MET A 63 -18.59 -7.16 -7.15
N LEU A 64 -17.30 -6.82 -7.00
CA LEU A 64 -16.40 -6.46 -8.08
C LEU A 64 -16.10 -7.66 -8.99
N THR A 65 -16.05 -8.85 -8.40
CA THR A 65 -15.66 -10.09 -9.09
C THR A 65 -16.84 -10.97 -9.50
N ASP A 66 -18.07 -10.55 -9.16
CA ASP A 66 -19.30 -11.25 -9.51
C ASP A 66 -19.44 -11.36 -11.03
N GLU A 67 -19.75 -12.57 -11.52
CA GLU A 67 -19.90 -12.88 -12.96
C GLU A 67 -21.06 -12.11 -13.60
N ASN A 68 -22.09 -11.78 -12.85
CA ASN A 68 -23.24 -10.99 -13.29
C ASN A 68 -23.02 -9.48 -13.16
N GLY A 69 -21.86 -9.05 -12.65
CA GLY A 69 -21.47 -7.66 -12.44
C GLY A 69 -20.33 -7.22 -13.34
N LEU A 70 -19.32 -6.57 -12.74
CA LEU A 70 -18.13 -6.10 -13.46
C LEU A 70 -17.22 -7.24 -13.92
N ASN A 71 -17.30 -8.38 -13.28
CA ASN A 71 -16.55 -9.60 -13.61
C ASN A 71 -15.03 -9.33 -13.75
N ILE A 72 -14.47 -8.59 -12.79
CA ILE A 72 -13.03 -8.34 -12.70
C ILE A 72 -12.40 -9.54 -12.00
N SER A 73 -11.43 -10.17 -12.64
CA SER A 73 -10.71 -11.30 -12.01
C SER A 73 -10.11 -10.91 -10.67
N GLN A 74 -10.26 -11.74 -9.64
CA GLN A 74 -9.62 -11.54 -8.35
C GLN A 74 -8.11 -11.32 -8.46
N ARG A 75 -7.44 -11.94 -9.45
CA ARG A 75 -6.01 -11.78 -9.71
C ARG A 75 -5.62 -10.36 -10.12
N ASN A 76 -6.58 -9.58 -10.60
CA ASN A 76 -6.41 -8.18 -10.98
C ASN A 76 -6.78 -7.22 -9.84
N VAL A 77 -7.05 -7.74 -8.65
CA VAL A 77 -7.33 -6.95 -7.45
C VAL A 77 -6.12 -7.02 -6.52
N THR A 78 -5.61 -5.87 -6.11
CA THR A 78 -4.54 -5.75 -5.11
C THR A 78 -5.09 -5.04 -3.87
N VAL A 79 -4.87 -5.62 -2.70
CA VAL A 79 -5.20 -5.01 -1.41
C VAL A 79 -3.91 -4.73 -0.65
N SER A 80 -3.72 -3.49 -0.24
CA SER A 80 -2.57 -3.08 0.58
C SER A 80 -2.98 -2.96 2.04
N SER A 81 -2.05 -3.23 2.96
CA SER A 81 -2.23 -3.00 4.39
C SER A 81 -0.95 -2.52 5.06
N CYS A 82 -1.11 -1.70 6.09
CA CYS A 82 0.00 -1.29 6.97
C CYS A 82 0.42 -2.39 7.96
N GLY A 83 -0.23 -3.57 7.96
CA GLY A 83 0.17 -4.70 8.80
C GLY A 83 -0.73 -4.93 10.02
N LEU A 84 -2.06 -4.91 9.84
CA LEU A 84 -3.02 -5.35 10.85
C LEU A 84 -3.02 -6.89 10.91
N VAL A 85 -2.16 -7.46 11.76
CA VAL A 85 -1.86 -8.90 11.82
C VAL A 85 -3.10 -9.79 11.91
N PRO A 86 -4.08 -9.55 12.81
CA PRO A 86 -5.29 -10.36 12.87
C PRO A 86 -6.10 -10.32 11.57
N GLU A 87 -6.20 -9.15 10.95
CA GLU A 87 -6.99 -8.95 9.74
C GLU A 87 -6.30 -9.54 8.49
N ILE A 88 -4.96 -9.56 8.45
CA ILE A 88 -4.20 -10.27 7.41
C ILE A 88 -4.51 -11.77 7.47
N LYS A 89 -4.48 -12.37 8.67
CA LYS A 89 -4.81 -13.79 8.85
C LYS A 89 -6.27 -14.08 8.48
N ARG A 90 -7.19 -13.20 8.89
CA ARG A 90 -8.61 -13.29 8.52
C ARG A 90 -8.80 -13.23 6.99
N LEU A 91 -8.06 -12.33 6.31
CA LEU A 91 -8.09 -12.23 4.85
C LEU A 91 -7.53 -13.48 4.16
N ALA A 92 -6.49 -14.09 4.72
CA ALA A 92 -5.92 -15.35 4.24
C ALA A 92 -6.95 -16.50 4.30
N ASP A 93 -7.72 -16.56 5.38
CA ASP A 93 -8.75 -17.61 5.58
C ASP A 93 -9.95 -17.47 4.64
N MET A 94 -10.15 -16.28 4.04
CA MET A 94 -11.17 -16.09 2.99
C MET A 94 -10.87 -16.83 1.68
N GLY A 95 -9.63 -17.28 1.46
CA GLY A 95 -9.23 -18.01 0.27
C GLY A 95 -9.32 -17.22 -1.04
N LEU A 96 -9.32 -15.89 -0.97
CA LEU A 96 -9.40 -15.02 -2.15
C LEU A 96 -8.10 -15.06 -2.95
N SER A 97 -8.22 -15.10 -4.29
CA SER A 97 -7.07 -15.12 -5.21
C SER A 97 -6.50 -13.72 -5.51
N ILE A 98 -6.70 -12.75 -4.62
CA ILE A 98 -6.20 -11.38 -4.76
C ILE A 98 -4.69 -11.29 -4.52
N THR A 99 -4.08 -10.18 -4.94
CA THR A 99 -2.70 -9.85 -4.57
C THR A 99 -2.70 -9.08 -3.25
N PHE A 100 -1.93 -9.57 -2.29
CA PHE A 100 -1.74 -8.85 -1.03
C PHE A 100 -0.43 -8.07 -1.05
N ALA A 101 -0.50 -6.79 -0.66
CA ALA A 101 0.64 -5.89 -0.57
C ALA A 101 0.82 -5.39 0.86
N LEU A 102 1.96 -5.71 1.49
CA LEU A 102 2.30 -5.21 2.81
C LEU A 102 3.09 -3.92 2.72
N SER A 103 2.61 -2.85 3.33
CA SER A 103 3.37 -1.63 3.59
C SER A 103 4.43 -1.89 4.66
N LEU A 104 5.62 -2.35 4.24
CA LEU A 104 6.72 -2.69 5.14
C LEU A 104 7.54 -1.46 5.53
N HIS A 105 8.03 -0.71 4.54
CA HIS A 105 8.70 0.59 4.57
C HIS A 105 9.98 0.69 5.41
N ALA A 106 10.37 -0.35 6.11
CA ALA A 106 11.61 -0.40 6.90
C ALA A 106 12.12 -1.84 7.05
N PRO A 107 13.44 -2.05 7.20
CA PRO A 107 14.00 -3.38 7.34
C PRO A 107 14.09 -3.88 8.78
N ASN A 108 13.77 -3.04 9.77
CA ASN A 108 13.80 -3.36 11.20
C ASN A 108 12.70 -2.60 11.97
N ASP A 109 12.45 -3.04 13.20
CA ASP A 109 11.39 -2.50 14.04
C ASP A 109 11.60 -1.06 14.46
N GLU A 110 12.85 -0.63 14.69
CA GLU A 110 13.18 0.73 15.09
C GLU A 110 12.80 1.73 14.00
N ASP A 111 13.32 1.52 12.80
CA ASP A 111 13.01 2.35 11.63
C ASP A 111 11.51 2.31 11.29
N ARG A 112 10.90 1.12 11.42
CA ARG A 112 9.48 0.97 11.12
C ARG A 112 8.61 1.75 12.11
N ARG A 113 8.91 1.71 13.40
CA ARG A 113 8.22 2.53 14.41
C ARG A 113 8.40 4.03 14.17
N ALA A 114 9.57 4.44 13.69
CA ALA A 114 9.81 5.84 13.34
C ALA A 114 8.91 6.34 12.21
N LEU A 115 8.55 5.47 11.25
CA LEU A 115 7.72 5.81 10.08
C LEU A 115 6.24 5.48 10.27
N MET A 116 5.92 4.38 10.95
CA MET A 116 4.59 3.79 11.04
C MET A 116 4.21 3.47 12.49
N PRO A 117 3.32 4.24 13.13
CA PRO A 117 2.92 4.00 14.52
C PRO A 117 2.32 2.61 14.79
N ILE A 118 1.75 1.94 13.78
CA ILE A 118 1.24 0.58 13.89
C ILE A 118 2.33 -0.43 14.31
N ALA A 119 3.59 -0.13 14.03
CA ALA A 119 4.73 -0.96 14.44
C ALA A 119 5.00 -0.98 15.96
N ASN A 120 4.34 -0.11 16.73
CA ASN A 120 4.30 -0.23 18.19
C ASN A 120 3.37 -1.34 18.67
N ARG A 121 2.42 -1.77 17.82
CA ARG A 121 1.47 -2.84 18.13
C ARG A 121 1.90 -4.19 17.57
N TYR A 122 2.50 -4.20 16.37
CA TYR A 122 2.92 -5.40 15.67
C TYR A 122 4.35 -5.25 15.18
N SER A 123 5.24 -6.12 15.66
CA SER A 123 6.63 -6.21 15.22
C SER A 123 6.73 -6.66 13.76
N ILE A 124 7.88 -6.43 13.16
CA ILE A 124 8.17 -6.94 11.80
C ILE A 124 8.04 -8.47 11.74
N ALA A 125 8.51 -9.18 12.76
CA ALA A 125 8.39 -10.62 12.84
C ALA A 125 6.92 -11.07 12.76
N GLU A 126 6.04 -10.51 13.59
CA GLU A 126 4.61 -10.84 13.59
C GLU A 126 3.92 -10.53 12.26
N VAL A 127 4.30 -9.42 11.62
CA VAL A 127 3.72 -9.03 10.32
C VAL A 127 4.21 -9.95 9.21
N LEU A 128 5.49 -10.36 9.23
CA LEU A 128 6.04 -11.32 8.27
C LEU A 128 5.45 -12.71 8.46
N ASP A 129 5.27 -13.17 9.70
CA ASP A 129 4.58 -14.44 10.00
C ASP A 129 3.14 -14.43 9.47
N ALA A 130 2.45 -13.28 9.56
CA ALA A 130 1.13 -13.15 8.97
C ALA A 130 1.15 -13.18 7.43
N CYS A 131 2.21 -12.64 6.80
CA CYS A 131 2.42 -12.76 5.36
C CYS A 131 2.73 -14.19 4.92
N ASP A 132 3.56 -14.90 5.70
CA ASP A 132 3.87 -16.29 5.45
C ASP A 132 2.59 -17.14 5.57
N TYR A 133 1.78 -16.92 6.61
CA TYR A 133 0.46 -17.54 6.76
C TYR A 133 -0.46 -17.25 5.55
N TYR A 134 -0.48 -15.99 5.07
CA TYR A 134 -1.27 -15.63 3.88
C TYR A 134 -0.79 -16.39 2.64
N PHE A 135 0.53 -16.49 2.46
CA PHE A 135 1.11 -17.25 1.35
C PHE A 135 0.75 -18.75 1.44
N ASP A 136 0.87 -19.36 2.60
CA ASP A 136 0.56 -20.77 2.83
C ASP A 136 -0.92 -21.09 2.52
N ARG A 137 -1.82 -20.18 2.87
CA ARG A 137 -3.28 -20.35 2.64
C ARG A 137 -3.71 -20.11 1.19
N THR A 138 -3.04 -19.19 0.50
CA THR A 138 -3.50 -18.71 -0.82
C THR A 138 -2.58 -19.09 -1.98
N GLY A 139 -1.34 -19.46 -1.73
CA GLY A 139 -0.30 -19.64 -2.75
C GLY A 139 0.08 -18.34 -3.48
N ARG A 140 -0.40 -17.17 -3.01
CA ARG A 140 -0.22 -15.89 -3.70
C ARG A 140 1.03 -15.18 -3.22
N ARG A 141 1.88 -14.78 -4.19
CA ARG A 141 3.09 -14.01 -3.93
C ARG A 141 2.77 -12.72 -3.17
N ILE A 142 3.56 -12.41 -2.13
CA ILE A 142 3.44 -11.18 -1.36
C ILE A 142 4.18 -10.04 -2.08
N THR A 143 3.57 -8.86 -2.11
CA THR A 143 4.26 -7.62 -2.50
C THR A 143 4.64 -6.83 -1.24
N PHE A 144 5.90 -6.48 -1.08
CA PHE A 144 6.36 -5.55 -0.05
C PHE A 144 6.48 -4.14 -0.65
N GLU A 145 5.65 -3.23 -0.16
CA GLU A 145 5.75 -1.81 -0.50
C GLU A 145 6.82 -1.16 0.39
N TYR A 146 7.78 -0.48 -0.22
CA TYR A 146 8.90 0.15 0.48
C TYR A 146 9.09 1.58 -0.01
N SER A 147 8.62 2.55 0.80
CA SER A 147 8.82 3.98 0.52
C SER A 147 10.26 4.38 0.81
N LEU A 148 10.96 4.87 -0.21
CA LEU A 148 12.33 5.38 -0.08
C LEU A 148 12.30 6.84 0.35
N VAL A 149 12.77 7.10 1.58
CA VAL A 149 12.89 8.41 2.20
C VAL A 149 14.36 8.76 2.33
N LYS A 150 14.77 9.88 1.73
CA LYS A 150 16.17 10.32 1.70
C LYS A 150 16.77 10.42 3.09
N GLY A 151 17.93 9.80 3.28
CA GLY A 151 18.70 9.82 4.53
C GLY A 151 18.07 9.05 5.71
N GLN A 152 16.96 8.32 5.49
CA GLN A 152 16.33 7.54 6.55
C GLN A 152 16.42 6.04 6.30
N ASN A 153 15.91 5.57 5.15
CA ASN A 153 15.82 4.14 4.85
C ASN A 153 16.31 3.78 3.43
N ASP A 154 17.03 4.69 2.76
CA ASP A 154 17.47 4.59 1.38
C ASP A 154 18.94 4.20 1.21
N SER A 155 19.66 3.90 2.32
CA SER A 155 21.07 3.54 2.27
C SER A 155 21.32 2.10 1.77
N PRO A 156 22.53 1.80 1.26
CA PRO A 156 22.91 0.44 0.87
C PRO A 156 22.81 -0.58 1.99
N GLU A 157 23.11 -0.17 3.23
CA GLU A 157 23.02 -1.02 4.44
C GLU A 157 21.56 -1.43 4.69
N LYS A 158 20.61 -0.49 4.55
CA LYS A 158 19.17 -0.76 4.67
C LYS A 158 18.67 -1.69 3.57
N ALA A 159 19.20 -1.58 2.35
CA ALA A 159 18.89 -2.52 1.27
C ALA A 159 19.39 -3.94 1.58
N CYS A 160 20.62 -4.08 2.10
CA CYS A 160 21.17 -5.37 2.53
C CYS A 160 20.40 -5.96 3.72
N GLU A 161 19.97 -5.13 4.66
CA GLU A 161 19.16 -5.52 5.81
C GLU A 161 17.78 -6.04 5.36
N LEU A 162 17.12 -5.30 4.46
CA LEU A 162 15.85 -5.72 3.85
C LEU A 162 16.01 -7.05 3.10
N ALA A 163 17.06 -7.18 2.29
CA ALA A 163 17.31 -8.41 1.55
C ALA A 163 17.48 -9.63 2.47
N ARG A 164 18.17 -9.47 3.59
CA ARG A 164 18.31 -10.54 4.61
C ARG A 164 16.97 -10.87 5.28
N LEU A 165 16.20 -9.84 5.61
CA LEU A 165 14.91 -9.96 6.29
C LEU A 165 13.89 -10.79 5.49
N ILE A 166 13.80 -10.57 4.17
CA ILE A 166 12.79 -11.21 3.33
C ILE A 166 13.32 -12.39 2.50
N ARG A 167 14.58 -12.82 2.75
CA ARG A 167 15.21 -13.94 2.05
C ARG A 167 14.37 -15.21 2.15
N GLY A 168 14.26 -15.93 1.05
CA GLY A 168 13.55 -17.22 0.96
C GLY A 168 12.03 -17.10 0.81
N ARG A 169 11.45 -15.90 0.91
CA ARG A 169 10.03 -15.68 0.69
C ARG A 169 9.71 -15.50 -0.79
N ASN A 170 8.59 -16.04 -1.22
CA ASN A 170 8.07 -15.77 -2.57
C ASN A 170 7.46 -14.36 -2.60
N CYS A 171 8.28 -13.37 -2.86
CA CYS A 171 7.89 -11.97 -2.76
C CYS A 171 8.37 -11.12 -3.94
N HIS A 172 7.83 -9.92 -4.00
CA HIS A 172 8.24 -8.82 -4.86
C HIS A 172 8.36 -7.56 -4.02
N VAL A 173 9.37 -6.72 -4.27
CA VAL A 173 9.51 -5.43 -3.60
C VAL A 173 9.14 -4.31 -4.58
N ASN A 174 8.18 -3.48 -4.20
CA ASN A 174 7.83 -2.27 -4.92
C ASN A 174 8.46 -1.06 -4.22
N LEU A 175 9.52 -0.52 -4.81
CA LEU A 175 10.22 0.66 -4.31
C LEU A 175 9.45 1.91 -4.71
N ILE A 176 9.03 2.69 -3.73
CA ILE A 176 8.23 3.89 -3.92
C ILE A 176 9.06 5.11 -3.50
N PRO A 177 9.67 5.84 -4.43
CA PRO A 177 10.27 7.12 -4.06
C PRO A 177 9.20 8.02 -3.44
N VAL A 178 9.44 8.50 -2.20
CA VAL A 178 8.43 9.29 -1.48
C VAL A 178 8.07 10.55 -2.27
N ASN A 179 6.79 10.89 -2.29
CA ASN A 179 6.36 12.19 -2.77
C ASN A 179 6.34 13.15 -1.57
N PRO A 180 7.11 14.24 -1.60
CA PRO A 180 7.08 15.24 -0.55
C PRO A 180 5.66 15.77 -0.31
N ILE A 181 5.32 16.00 0.94
CA ILE A 181 4.07 16.67 1.34
C ILE A 181 4.42 17.91 2.16
N LYS A 182 3.65 18.98 2.01
CA LYS A 182 3.96 20.29 2.62
C LYS A 182 4.09 20.26 4.15
N GLU A 183 3.42 19.28 4.78
CA GLU A 183 3.33 19.17 6.24
C GLU A 183 4.39 18.25 6.86
N ARG A 184 5.31 17.74 6.05
CA ARG A 184 6.34 16.78 6.48
C ARG A 184 7.65 17.05 5.78
N ASP A 185 8.73 17.01 6.52
CA ASP A 185 10.10 17.23 6.03
C ASP A 185 10.72 15.95 5.43
N TYR A 186 9.93 15.19 4.64
CA TYR A 186 10.42 13.99 3.97
C TYR A 186 10.80 14.32 2.52
N GLU A 187 12.04 14.02 2.18
CA GLU A 187 12.57 14.20 0.83
C GLU A 187 12.61 12.87 0.07
N ARG A 188 12.44 12.98 -1.23
CA ARG A 188 12.60 11.86 -2.15
C ARG A 188 14.07 11.46 -2.23
N ALA A 189 14.37 10.16 -2.14
CA ALA A 189 15.70 9.62 -2.40
C ALA A 189 16.20 9.99 -3.80
N ASP A 190 17.50 10.17 -3.94
CA ASP A 190 18.14 10.48 -5.23
C ASP A 190 18.04 9.27 -6.16
N ASN A 191 17.99 9.51 -7.48
CA ASN A 191 17.85 8.43 -8.47
C ASN A 191 18.98 7.40 -8.37
N SER A 192 20.19 7.82 -8.07
CA SER A 192 21.35 6.94 -7.87
C SER A 192 21.18 6.03 -6.63
N ALA A 193 20.63 6.56 -5.53
CA ALA A 193 20.33 5.79 -4.34
C ALA A 193 19.22 4.76 -4.61
N ILE A 194 18.16 5.17 -5.33
CA ILE A 194 17.05 4.29 -5.72
C ILE A 194 17.56 3.12 -6.57
N GLU A 195 18.33 3.39 -7.61
CA GLU A 195 18.90 2.37 -8.49
C GLU A 195 19.88 1.46 -7.75
N ASN A 196 20.73 2.01 -6.88
CA ASN A 196 21.63 1.21 -6.07
C ASN A 196 20.88 0.28 -5.11
N PHE A 197 19.84 0.80 -4.46
CA PHE A 197 18.97 0.02 -3.56
C PHE A 197 18.32 -1.16 -4.32
N LYS A 198 17.74 -0.88 -5.48
CA LYS A 198 17.17 -1.90 -6.38
C LYS A 198 18.20 -2.96 -6.76
N ASN A 199 19.37 -2.54 -7.22
CA ASN A 199 20.44 -3.43 -7.65
C ASN A 199 20.93 -4.35 -6.51
N ILE A 200 20.96 -3.85 -5.27
CA ILE A 200 21.30 -4.67 -4.09
C ILE A 200 20.25 -5.76 -3.87
N LEU A 201 18.95 -5.45 -3.96
CA LEU A 201 17.89 -6.44 -3.84
C LEU A 201 17.99 -7.49 -4.95
N GLU A 202 18.17 -7.07 -6.20
CA GLU A 202 18.28 -7.99 -7.36
C GLU A 202 19.50 -8.92 -7.27
N ARG A 203 20.64 -8.41 -6.82
CA ARG A 203 21.83 -9.24 -6.53
C ARG A 203 21.58 -10.28 -5.43
N ASN A 204 20.65 -10.03 -4.52
CA ASN A 204 20.21 -10.98 -3.51
C ASN A 204 19.00 -11.82 -3.97
N GLN A 205 18.74 -11.89 -5.30
CA GLN A 205 17.67 -12.68 -5.92
C GLN A 205 16.25 -12.27 -5.50
N ILE A 206 16.07 -11.01 -5.13
CA ILE A 206 14.78 -10.44 -4.80
C ILE A 206 14.33 -9.58 -5.97
N THR A 207 13.18 -9.91 -6.57
CA THR A 207 12.59 -9.11 -7.63
C THR A 207 12.14 -7.76 -7.09
N ALA A 208 12.66 -6.68 -7.65
CA ALA A 208 12.32 -5.31 -7.25
C ALA A 208 11.94 -4.45 -8.46
N THR A 209 10.93 -3.60 -8.27
CA THR A 209 10.54 -2.58 -9.25
C THR A 209 10.52 -1.20 -8.60
N VAL A 210 10.79 -0.18 -9.37
CA VAL A 210 10.65 1.22 -8.93
C VAL A 210 9.35 1.76 -9.50
N ARG A 211 8.47 2.23 -8.64
CA ARG A 211 7.19 2.82 -9.02
C ARG A 211 7.44 4.13 -9.78
N ARG A 212 6.87 4.23 -10.98
CA ARG A 212 6.87 5.50 -11.73
C ARG A 212 6.02 6.53 -11.01
N SER A 213 6.56 7.72 -10.81
CA SER A 213 5.78 8.85 -10.30
C SER A 213 4.95 9.42 -11.44
N MET A 214 3.63 9.36 -11.31
CA MET A 214 2.65 9.94 -12.23
C MET A 214 1.89 11.06 -11.51
N GLY A 215 1.45 12.09 -12.26
CA GLY A 215 0.58 13.13 -11.71
C GLY A 215 1.23 14.03 -10.66
N ARG A 216 2.54 14.31 -10.75
CA ARG A 216 3.22 15.26 -9.85
C ARG A 216 2.72 16.69 -10.03
N ASP A 217 2.33 17.03 -11.22
CA ASP A 217 1.77 18.31 -11.63
C ASP A 217 0.41 18.62 -11.00
N ILE A 218 -0.31 17.59 -10.56
CA ILE A 218 -1.65 17.70 -9.96
C ILE A 218 -1.69 17.17 -8.51
N ASP A 219 -0.54 16.95 -7.86
CA ASP A 219 -0.45 16.37 -6.52
C ASP A 219 -1.22 15.03 -6.38
N ALA A 220 -1.18 14.18 -7.40
CA ALA A 220 -1.96 12.93 -7.46
C ALA A 220 -1.41 11.79 -6.61
N ALA A 221 -0.46 12.03 -5.69
CA ALA A 221 -0.03 11.00 -4.75
C ALA A 221 -1.13 10.67 -3.72
N CYS A 222 -1.03 9.49 -3.13
CA CYS A 222 -2.03 8.96 -2.20
C CYS A 222 -2.42 9.98 -1.11
N GLY A 223 -3.69 10.38 -1.09
CA GLY A 223 -4.24 11.33 -0.13
C GLY A 223 -3.97 12.81 -0.42
N GLN A 224 -3.01 13.18 -1.26
CA GLN A 224 -2.68 14.58 -1.55
C GLN A 224 -3.80 15.27 -2.33
N LEU A 225 -4.29 14.66 -3.42
CA LEU A 225 -5.35 15.22 -4.26
C LEU A 225 -6.65 15.45 -3.46
N ARG A 226 -7.06 14.47 -2.64
CA ARG A 226 -8.22 14.60 -1.75
C ARG A 226 -8.07 15.79 -0.82
N ARG A 227 -6.89 15.92 -0.19
CA ARG A 227 -6.62 17.01 0.74
C ARG A 227 -6.69 18.37 0.09
N LYS A 228 -6.08 18.53 -1.08
CA LYS A 228 -6.16 19.76 -1.88
C LYS A 228 -7.62 20.16 -2.15
N TYR A 229 -8.42 19.18 -2.59
CA TYR A 229 -9.86 19.41 -2.80
C TYR A 229 -10.60 19.82 -1.53
N GLU A 230 -10.31 19.21 -0.39
CA GLU A 230 -10.92 19.55 0.91
C GLU A 230 -10.50 20.95 1.41
N GLU A 231 -9.28 21.39 1.13
CA GLU A 231 -8.77 22.71 1.48
C GLU A 231 -9.41 23.80 0.61
N GLU A 232 -9.47 23.59 -0.70
CA GLU A 232 -10.12 24.51 -1.65
C GLU A 232 -11.61 24.72 -1.34
N ASN A 233 -12.32 23.66 -0.95
CA ASN A 233 -13.76 23.75 -0.63
C ASN A 233 -14.07 24.16 0.82
N LYS A 234 -13.08 24.32 1.71
CA LYS A 234 -13.26 24.91 3.05
C LYS A 234 -13.26 26.43 3.04
N THR A 235 -12.65 27.04 2.04
CA THR A 235 -12.61 28.51 1.85
C THR A 235 -13.92 29.09 1.36
N ASP A 236 -14.84 28.24 0.87
CA ASP A 236 -16.15 28.65 0.34
C ASP A 236 -17.32 28.47 1.35
N LYS A 237 -17.02 28.23 2.64
CA LYS A 237 -17.98 28.16 3.75
C LYS A 237 -17.63 29.14 4.85
#